data_6d10c3652761efbe946c3758cc63029c
#
_entry.id   6d10c3652761efbe946c3758cc63029c
#
_cell.length_a   1.000
_cell.length_b   1.000
_cell.length_c   1.000
_cell.angle_alpha   90.00
_cell.angle_beta   90.00
_cell.angle_gamma   90.00
#
_symmetry.space_group_name_H-M   'P 1'
#
loop_
_entity.id
_entity.type
_entity.pdbx_description
1 polymer ?
#
loop_
_entity_poly.entity_id
_entity_poly.type
_entity_poly.pdbx_seq_one_letter_code
_entity_poly.pdbx_strand_id
1 'polypeptide(L)' 'MAGITLAQAKAKLATWLDAEDRVAAGQSYTISGRSLTRADLSQIRETIDYWESKVLRLSRGGLNVTYSAPK' A
#
# COMPACT_ATOMS: atom_id res chain seq x y z
N MET A 1 9.57 -12.33 -11.10
CA MET A 1 8.80 -12.46 -10.98
C MET A 1 8.11 -11.92 -10.18
N ALA A 2 7.65 -11.34 -10.20
CA ALA A 2 7.13 -10.89 -9.34
C ALA A 2 6.11 -11.44 -8.91
N GLY A 3 5.81 -11.84 -8.38
CA GLY A 3 4.83 -12.59 -7.96
C GLY A 3 3.66 -11.96 -7.36
N ILE A 4 3.54 -10.69 -7.39
CA ILE A 4 2.40 -10.09 -6.75
C ILE A 4 1.33 -9.74 -7.77
N THR A 5 0.09 -10.09 -7.46
CA THR A 5 -1.03 -9.80 -8.33
C THR A 5 -1.70 -8.51 -7.89
N LEU A 6 -2.57 -7.98 -8.76
CA LEU A 6 -3.34 -6.80 -8.41
C LEU A 6 -4.18 -7.04 -7.16
N ALA A 7 -4.79 -8.21 -7.05
CA ALA A 7 -5.60 -8.52 -5.87
C ALA A 7 -4.76 -8.51 -4.61
N GLN A 8 -3.55 -9.06 -4.68
CA GLN A 8 -2.65 -9.06 -3.53
C GLN A 8 -2.21 -7.64 -3.18
N ALA A 9 -1.90 -6.84 -4.19
CA ALA A 9 -1.49 -5.46 -3.94
C ALA A 9 -2.61 -4.66 -3.29
N LYS A 10 -3.84 -4.86 -3.74
CA LYS A 10 -4.98 -4.19 -3.13
C LYS A 10 -5.19 -4.62 -1.70
N ALA A 11 -5.02 -5.90 -1.43
CA ALA A 11 -5.17 -6.41 -0.07
C ALA A 11 -4.10 -5.81 0.86
N LYS A 12 -2.87 -5.71 0.37
CA LYS A 12 -1.81 -5.09 1.16
C LYS A 12 -2.10 -3.63 1.42
N LEU A 13 -2.54 -2.92 0.39
CA LEU A 13 -2.87 -1.51 0.55
C LEU A 13 -3.98 -1.33 1.59
N ALA A 14 -5.01 -2.14 1.53
CA ALA A 14 -6.11 -2.04 2.50
C ALA A 14 -5.60 -2.28 3.92
N THR A 15 -4.72 -3.26 4.11
CA THR A 15 -4.14 -3.55 5.41
C THR A 15 -3.37 -2.34 5.95
N TRP A 16 -2.57 -1.71 5.11
CA TRP A 16 -1.76 -0.58 5.55
C TRP A 16 -2.59 0.67 5.78
N LEU A 17 -3.67 0.85 5.02
CA LEU A 17 -4.59 1.97 5.27
C LEU A 17 -5.28 1.80 6.62
N ASP A 18 -5.71 0.58 6.94
CA ASP A 18 -6.29 0.30 8.23
C ASP A 18 -5.28 0.54 9.35
N ALA A 19 -4.05 0.13 9.13
CA ALA A 19 -2.99 0.35 10.11
C ALA A 19 -2.79 1.84 10.36
N GLU A 20 -2.78 2.64 9.29
CA GLU A 20 -2.60 4.07 9.44
C GLU A 20 -3.73 4.69 10.26
N ASP A 21 -4.96 4.31 9.98
CA ASP A 21 -6.11 4.83 10.72
C ASP A 21 -5.99 4.54 12.20
N ARG A 22 -5.65 3.32 12.54
CA ARG A 22 -5.58 2.91 13.94
C ARG A 22 -4.43 3.57 14.66
N VAL A 23 -3.28 3.60 14.01
CA VAL A 23 -2.08 4.19 14.62
C VAL A 23 -2.24 5.70 14.76
N ALA A 24 -2.85 6.35 13.78
CA ALA A 24 -3.09 7.79 13.87
C ALA A 24 -4.07 8.11 15.00
N ALA A 25 -4.97 7.20 15.30
CA ALA A 25 -5.89 7.38 16.41
C ALA A 25 -5.27 7.07 17.78
N GLY A 26 -4.00 6.72 17.79
CA GLY A 26 -3.30 6.44 19.04
C GLY A 26 -3.30 4.97 19.46
N GLN A 27 -3.85 4.11 18.63
CA GLN A 27 -3.86 2.68 18.90
C GLN A 27 -2.63 2.04 18.28
N SER A 28 -2.18 0.95 18.87
CA SER A 28 -1.10 0.20 18.25
C SER A 28 -1.72 -0.83 17.31
N TYR A 29 -0.94 -1.29 16.36
CA TYR A 29 -1.40 -2.23 15.37
C TYR A 29 -0.27 -3.19 15.05
N THR A 30 -0.58 -4.46 14.94
CA THR A 30 0.43 -5.47 14.68
C THR A 30 0.27 -6.02 13.27
N ILE A 31 1.35 -5.97 12.51
CA ILE A 31 1.39 -6.54 11.17
C ILE A 31 2.61 -7.44 11.10
N SER A 32 2.41 -8.66 10.69
CA SER A 32 3.50 -9.62 10.49
C SER A 32 4.41 -9.73 11.72
N GLY A 33 3.82 -9.74 12.87
CA GLY A 33 4.56 -9.86 14.10
C GLY A 33 5.24 -8.59 14.56
N ARG A 34 4.99 -7.48 13.90
CA ARG A 34 5.61 -6.21 14.21
C ARG A 34 4.59 -5.26 14.76
N SER A 35 4.90 -4.64 15.88
CA SER A 35 4.00 -3.66 16.48
C SER A 35 4.27 -2.29 15.90
N LEU A 36 3.25 -1.64 15.41
CA LEU A 36 3.37 -0.31 14.84
C LEU A 36 2.76 0.71 15.77
N THR A 37 3.42 1.83 15.94
CA THR A 37 2.96 2.91 16.79
C THR A 37 3.05 4.21 16.04
N ARG A 38 2.69 5.31 16.69
CA ARG A 38 2.76 6.62 16.07
C ARG A 38 4.15 6.96 15.55
N ALA A 39 5.17 6.44 16.19
CA ALA A 39 6.52 6.68 15.71
C ALA A 39 6.75 6.10 14.33
N ASP A 40 5.93 5.15 13.94
CA ASP A 40 6.07 4.51 12.63
C ASP A 40 5.18 5.11 11.55
N LEU A 41 4.44 6.18 11.86
CA LEU A 41 3.47 6.73 10.91
C LEU A 41 4.09 7.14 9.58
N SER A 42 5.26 7.78 9.62
CA SER A 42 5.87 8.19 8.36
C SER A 42 6.23 6.98 7.51
N GLN A 43 6.71 5.93 8.14
CA GLN A 43 7.04 4.71 7.44
C GLN A 43 5.79 4.03 6.91
N ILE A 44 4.72 4.05 7.69
CA ILE A 44 3.43 3.50 7.26
C ILE A 44 2.94 4.25 6.02
N ARG A 45 3.03 5.57 6.02
CA ARG A 45 2.59 6.37 4.89
C ARG A 45 3.44 6.13 3.65
N GLU A 46 4.74 5.96 3.82
CA GLU A 46 5.60 5.61 2.70
C GLU A 46 5.21 4.26 2.11
N THR A 47 4.89 3.32 2.97
CA THR A 47 4.47 2.01 2.51
C THR A 47 3.13 2.08 1.76
N ILE A 48 2.21 2.91 2.25
CA ILE A 48 0.95 3.12 1.56
C ILE A 48 1.19 3.70 0.17
N ASP A 49 2.06 4.70 0.06
CA ASP A 49 2.42 5.26 -1.24
C ASP A 49 2.97 4.20 -2.17
N TYR A 50 3.83 3.37 -1.64
CA TYR A 50 4.40 2.29 -2.42
C TYR A 50 3.31 1.36 -2.96
N TRP A 51 2.39 0.94 -2.09
CA TRP A 51 1.34 0.02 -2.51
C TRP A 51 0.32 0.68 -3.43
N GLU A 52 0.05 1.97 -3.21
CA GLU A 52 -0.80 2.72 -4.12
C GLU A 52 -0.22 2.76 -5.52
N SER A 53 1.05 3.04 -5.61
CA SER A 53 1.74 3.05 -6.90
C SER A 53 1.71 1.68 -7.55
N LYS A 54 1.87 0.65 -6.75
CA LYS A 54 1.86 -0.71 -7.24
C LYS A 54 0.48 -1.07 -7.79
N VAL A 55 -0.57 -0.71 -7.05
CA VAL A 55 -1.93 -0.96 -7.50
C VAL A 55 -2.21 -0.24 -8.82
N LEU A 56 -1.82 1.02 -8.91
CA LEU A 56 -2.01 1.77 -10.14
C LEU A 56 -1.28 1.12 -11.30
N ARG A 57 -0.05 0.74 -11.08
CA ARG A 57 0.75 0.12 -12.12
C ARG A 57 0.14 -1.19 -12.58
N LEU A 58 -0.28 -2.02 -11.64
CA LEU A 58 -0.85 -3.31 -11.98
C LEU A 58 -2.22 -3.18 -12.63
N SER A 59 -3.00 -2.18 -12.23
CA SER A 59 -4.33 -2.02 -12.81
C SER A 59 -4.29 -1.49 -14.22
N ARG A 60 -3.23 -0.70 -14.59
CA ARG A 60 -3.12 -0.27 -15.93
C ARG A 60 -2.25 -1.10 -16.72
N GLY A 61 -1.39 -1.76 -16.04
CA GLY A 61 -0.27 -2.29 -16.59
C GLY A 61 -0.35 -3.24 -17.56
N GLY A 62 -1.21 -3.87 -17.55
CA GLY A 62 -1.24 -4.78 -18.54
C GLY A 62 -1.42 -4.13 -19.85
N LEU A 63 -1.90 -3.06 -19.93
CA LEU A 63 -2.18 -2.52 -21.13
C LEU A 63 -1.39 -1.53 -21.64
N ASN A 64 -1.17 -1.33 -21.68
CA ASN A 64 -0.56 -0.52 -22.13
C ASN A 64 -0.28 0.47 -21.94
N VAL A 65 -0.15 0.61 -21.96
CA VAL A 65 0.06 1.38 -21.91
C VAL A 65 0.15 2.44 -22.17
N THR A 66 -0.02 2.62 -22.52
CA THR A 66 0.02 3.41 -22.99
C THR A 66 -0.23 4.49 -22.86
N TYR A 67 -0.44 4.62 -22.75
CA TYR A 67 -0.74 5.56 -22.80
C TYR A 67 -0.55 6.49 -22.30
N SER A 68 -0.35 6.54 -22.15
CA SER A 68 -0.18 7.26 -21.75
C SER A 68 -0.27 8.26 -21.40
N ALA A 69 -0.34 8.48 -21.32
CA ALA A 69 -0.42 9.28 -21.04
C ALA A 69 -0.58 10.25 -20.70
N PRO A 70 -0.78 10.57 -20.67
CA PRO A 70 -0.95 11.41 -20.36
C PRO A 70 -0.85 12.19 -20.11
N LYS A 71 -0.98 12.21 -19.89
CA LYS A 71 -0.92 12.70 -19.68
C LYS A 71 -0.82 13.03 -19.65
#